data_e296c67eb906794fa48f7e7e1fab4c1e
#
_entry.id   e296c67eb906794fa48f7e7e1fab4c1e
#
_cell.length_a   1.000
_cell.length_b   1.000
_cell.length_c   1.000
_cell.angle_alpha   90.00
_cell.angle_beta   90.00
_cell.angle_gamma   90.00
#
_symmetry.space_group_name_H-M   'P 1'
#
loop_
_entity.id
_entity.type
_entity.pdbx_description
1 polymer ?
#
loop_
_entity_poly.entity_id
_entity_poly.type
_entity_poly.pdbx_seq_one_letter_code
_entity_poly.pdbx_strand_id
1 'polypeptide(L)'
;MSKKAIFAAAALLVSVLFLNGCVVVKEYAPQKEAVKIPQQEYALARQLLQAFIKNDAKTFVSLLPEETRSKFTEESFAASRKSVIESVGEPVAYSYITTLELAGFHPQIWKVRFRRYNVNRTKTFYSEVLFKVVTGMADKKDAVITGFNFQ
;
A
#
# COMPACT_ATOMS: atom_id res chain seq x y z
N MET A 1 -68.95 -11.87 -21.89
CA MET A 1 -68.34 -11.10 -20.78
C MET A 1 -66.89 -11.51 -20.66
N SER A 2 -65.99 -10.66 -21.12
CA SER A 2 -64.58 -10.92 -21.23
C SER A 2 -63.84 -10.50 -19.96
N LYS A 3 -63.12 -11.41 -19.32
CA LYS A 3 -62.19 -11.05 -18.24
C LYS A 3 -60.76 -11.03 -18.83
N LYS A 4 -60.24 -9.85 -19.00
CA LYS A 4 -58.87 -9.61 -19.41
C LYS A 4 -57.94 -9.94 -18.25
N ALA A 5 -57.14 -10.98 -18.42
CA ALA A 5 -56.03 -11.30 -17.50
C ALA A 5 -54.84 -10.39 -17.89
N ILE A 6 -54.46 -9.52 -16.99
CA ILE A 6 -53.26 -8.67 -17.11
C ILE A 6 -52.08 -9.52 -16.56
N PHE A 7 -51.19 -9.96 -17.46
CA PHE A 7 -49.90 -10.53 -17.08
C PHE A 7 -48.96 -9.36 -16.78
N ALA A 8 -48.70 -9.17 -15.49
CA ALA A 8 -47.60 -8.31 -15.05
C ALA A 8 -46.31 -9.12 -15.13
N ALA A 9 -45.52 -8.82 -16.14
CA ALA A 9 -44.14 -9.32 -16.24
C ALA A 9 -43.30 -8.59 -15.19
N ALA A 10 -43.00 -9.23 -14.09
CA ALA A 10 -42.02 -8.79 -13.12
C ALA A 10 -40.64 -9.03 -13.71
N ALA A 11 -40.04 -7.98 -14.30
CA ALA A 11 -38.63 -8.00 -14.68
C ALA A 11 -37.80 -8.01 -13.40
N LEU A 12 -37.27 -9.17 -13.05
CA LEU A 12 -36.27 -9.33 -11.98
C LEU A 12 -34.93 -8.75 -12.46
N LEU A 13 -34.72 -7.50 -12.14
CA LEU A 13 -33.43 -6.84 -12.29
C LEU A 13 -32.48 -7.45 -11.25
N VAL A 14 -31.75 -8.49 -11.65
CA VAL A 14 -30.63 -9.02 -10.87
C VAL A 14 -29.51 -7.99 -10.97
N SER A 15 -29.50 -7.03 -10.06
CA SER A 15 -28.36 -6.17 -9.82
C SER A 15 -27.23 -7.01 -9.24
N VAL A 16 -26.34 -7.47 -10.11
CA VAL A 16 -25.07 -8.05 -9.70
C VAL A 16 -24.25 -6.90 -9.12
N LEU A 17 -24.39 -6.70 -7.83
CA LEU A 17 -23.46 -5.89 -7.05
C LEU A 17 -22.11 -6.59 -7.10
N PHE A 18 -21.25 -6.13 -8.00
CA PHE A 18 -19.82 -6.40 -7.91
C PHE A 18 -19.33 -5.74 -6.62
N LEU A 19 -19.38 -6.49 -5.53
CA LEU A 19 -18.64 -6.18 -4.33
C LEU A 19 -17.16 -6.32 -4.66
N ASN A 20 -16.60 -5.27 -5.26
CA ASN A 20 -15.17 -5.05 -5.21
C ASN A 20 -14.83 -4.95 -3.73
N GLY A 21 -14.46 -6.09 -3.14
CA GLY A 21 -14.03 -6.16 -1.76
C GLY A 21 -12.77 -5.30 -1.62
N CYS A 22 -12.96 -4.03 -1.30
CA CYS A 22 -11.87 -3.19 -0.82
C CYS A 22 -11.27 -3.90 0.38
N VAL A 23 -10.11 -4.51 0.21
CA VAL A 23 -9.33 -5.04 1.33
C VAL A 23 -8.93 -3.82 2.17
N VAL A 24 -9.63 -3.63 3.28
CA VAL A 24 -9.28 -2.57 4.23
C VAL A 24 -7.99 -2.98 4.93
N VAL A 25 -6.89 -2.41 4.50
CA VAL A 25 -5.61 -2.61 5.17
C VAL A 25 -5.57 -1.76 6.43
N LYS A 26 -5.40 -2.43 7.58
CA LYS A 26 -5.34 -1.78 8.88
C LYS A 26 -3.96 -1.18 9.13
N GLU A 27 -3.93 0.09 9.52
CA GLU A 27 -2.77 0.70 10.14
C GLU A 27 -2.88 0.51 11.66
N TYR A 28 -1.83 -0.04 12.26
CA TYR A 28 -1.72 -0.10 13.72
C TYR A 28 -1.05 1.16 14.22
N ALA A 29 -1.55 1.71 15.33
CA ALA A 29 -0.92 2.85 15.98
C ALA A 29 0.56 2.54 16.29
N PRO A 30 1.49 3.50 16.08
CA PRO A 30 2.88 3.32 16.42
C PRO A 30 3.04 3.11 17.93
N GLN A 31 3.96 2.23 18.32
CA GLN A 31 4.32 2.07 19.71
C GLN A 31 4.91 3.40 20.24
N LYS A 32 4.65 3.70 21.51
CA LYS A 32 4.78 5.03 22.15
C LYS A 32 6.18 5.67 22.20
N GLU A 33 7.23 5.02 21.75
CA GLU A 33 8.57 5.60 21.66
C GLU A 33 8.82 6.12 20.24
N ALA A 34 8.18 7.24 19.93
CA ALA A 34 8.41 7.94 18.68
C ALA A 34 9.77 8.65 18.75
N VAL A 35 10.76 8.15 18.01
CA VAL A 35 11.89 8.98 17.61
C VAL A 35 11.32 10.27 17.00
N LYS A 36 11.85 11.43 17.40
CA LYS A 36 11.44 12.74 16.89
C LYS A 36 11.85 12.88 15.43
N ILE A 37 11.06 12.28 14.55
CA ILE A 37 11.24 12.44 13.11
C ILE A 37 10.56 13.75 12.68
N PRO A 38 11.13 14.52 11.75
CA PRO A 38 10.41 15.60 11.10
C PRO A 38 9.07 15.07 10.55
N GLN A 39 7.98 15.70 10.93
CA GLN A 39 6.63 15.25 10.58
C GLN A 39 6.44 15.08 9.06
N GLN A 40 7.10 15.93 8.27
CA GLN A 40 7.06 15.86 6.80
C GLN A 40 7.68 14.57 6.27
N GLU A 41 8.82 14.16 6.82
CA GLU A 41 9.49 12.93 6.40
C GLU A 41 8.68 11.68 6.74
N TYR A 42 8.08 11.65 7.94
CA TYR A 42 7.18 10.58 8.34
C TYR A 42 5.96 10.50 7.42
N ALA A 43 5.33 11.63 7.13
CA ALA A 43 4.17 11.70 6.25
C ALA A 43 4.51 11.21 4.83
N LEU A 44 5.67 11.62 4.31
CA LEU A 44 6.13 11.23 2.98
C LEU A 44 6.39 9.71 2.87
N ALA A 45 7.09 9.13 3.84
CA ALA A 45 7.35 7.69 3.88
C ALA A 45 6.05 6.88 4.01
N ARG A 46 5.12 7.35 4.85
CA ARG A 46 3.79 6.74 5.01
C ARG A 46 2.99 6.80 3.71
N GLN A 47 3.00 7.93 3.00
CA GLN A 47 2.32 8.06 1.71
C GLN A 47 2.89 7.10 0.66
N LEU A 48 4.22 6.94 0.61
CA LEU A 48 4.86 5.99 -0.29
C LEU A 48 4.39 4.56 -0.02
N LEU A 49 4.39 4.14 1.25
CA LEU A 49 3.91 2.82 1.65
C LEU A 49 2.42 2.63 1.33
N GLN A 50 1.60 3.63 1.58
CA GLN A 50 0.17 3.58 1.25
C GLN A 50 -0.08 3.46 -0.25
N ALA A 51 0.69 4.15 -1.08
CA ALA A 51 0.61 4.03 -2.53
C ALA A 51 0.96 2.61 -2.99
N PHE A 52 2.01 1.99 -2.41
CA PHE A 52 2.33 0.59 -2.66
C PHE A 52 1.18 -0.35 -2.29
N ILE A 53 0.61 -0.19 -1.10
CA ILE A 53 -0.49 -1.02 -0.59
C ILE A 53 -1.72 -0.92 -1.48
N LYS A 54 -2.08 0.31 -1.89
CA LYS A 54 -3.25 0.60 -2.73
C LYS A 54 -3.05 0.27 -4.21
N ASN A 55 -1.86 -0.17 -4.60
CA ASN A 55 -1.47 -0.36 -6.01
C ASN A 55 -1.60 0.93 -6.84
N ASP A 56 -1.28 2.06 -6.24
CA ASP A 56 -1.32 3.37 -6.88
C ASP A 56 0.07 3.74 -7.43
N ALA A 57 0.37 3.23 -8.63
CA ALA A 57 1.64 3.43 -9.31
C ALA A 57 1.94 4.92 -9.53
N LYS A 58 0.91 5.68 -9.97
CA LYS A 58 1.04 7.12 -10.27
C LYS A 58 1.47 7.90 -9.03
N THR A 59 0.77 7.73 -7.91
CA THR A 59 1.13 8.38 -6.66
C THR A 59 2.50 7.91 -6.18
N PHE A 60 2.79 6.60 -6.21
CA PHE A 60 4.09 6.07 -5.78
C PHE A 60 5.24 6.73 -6.53
N VAL A 61 5.18 6.73 -7.86
CA VAL A 61 6.24 7.32 -8.71
C VAL A 61 6.33 8.83 -8.52
N SER A 62 5.20 9.54 -8.38
CA SER A 62 5.22 10.99 -8.18
C SER A 62 5.89 11.45 -6.89
N LEU A 63 5.92 10.60 -5.86
CA LEU A 63 6.60 10.87 -4.58
C LEU A 63 8.13 10.73 -4.65
N LEU A 64 8.65 10.12 -5.71
CA LEU A 64 10.09 9.94 -5.89
C LEU A 64 10.73 11.20 -6.49
N PRO A 65 12.01 11.48 -6.20
CA PRO A 65 12.75 12.54 -6.86
C PRO A 65 12.79 12.36 -8.38
N GLU A 66 12.90 13.45 -9.12
CA GLU A 66 12.89 13.46 -10.59
C GLU A 66 13.92 12.51 -11.20
N GLU A 67 15.14 12.52 -10.66
CA GLU A 67 16.22 11.62 -11.09
C GLU A 67 15.87 10.14 -10.92
N THR A 68 15.11 9.81 -9.88
CA THR A 68 14.64 8.43 -9.62
C THR A 68 13.47 8.08 -10.53
N ARG A 69 12.55 9.03 -10.78
CA ARG A 69 11.39 8.82 -11.67
C ARG A 69 11.79 8.50 -13.11
N SER A 70 12.92 9.04 -13.57
CA SER A 70 13.44 8.72 -14.91
C SER A 70 13.86 7.24 -15.08
N LYS A 71 14.15 6.56 -13.96
CA LYS A 71 14.65 5.16 -13.93
C LYS A 71 13.63 4.17 -13.34
N PHE A 72 12.70 4.66 -12.52
CA PHE A 72 11.68 3.85 -11.86
C PHE A 72 10.30 4.34 -12.27
N THR A 73 9.77 3.73 -13.33
CA THR A 73 8.48 4.09 -13.95
C THR A 73 7.30 3.36 -13.28
N GLU A 74 6.08 3.70 -13.71
CA GLU A 74 4.87 2.99 -13.26
C GLU A 74 4.89 1.50 -13.65
N GLU A 75 5.49 1.14 -14.79
CA GLU A 75 5.69 -0.26 -15.20
C GLU A 75 6.68 -0.97 -14.27
N SER A 76 7.78 -0.29 -13.91
CA SER A 76 8.76 -0.81 -12.93
C SER A 76 8.12 -1.05 -11.56
N PHE A 77 7.25 -0.13 -11.13
CA PHE A 77 6.46 -0.27 -9.92
C PHE A 77 5.55 -1.51 -10.01
N ALA A 78 4.78 -1.65 -11.10
CA ALA A 78 3.85 -2.75 -11.28
C ALA A 78 4.57 -4.11 -11.27
N ALA A 79 5.71 -4.21 -11.95
CA ALA A 79 6.54 -5.42 -11.96
C ALA A 79 7.10 -5.74 -10.57
N SER A 80 7.63 -4.75 -9.86
CA SER A 80 8.17 -4.91 -8.51
C SER A 80 7.09 -5.31 -7.50
N ARG A 81 5.93 -4.64 -7.54
CA ARG A 81 4.80 -4.98 -6.69
C ARG A 81 4.29 -6.40 -6.96
N LYS A 82 4.15 -6.78 -8.23
CA LYS A 82 3.76 -8.14 -8.62
C LYS A 82 4.70 -9.17 -8.00
N SER A 83 6.02 -8.98 -8.12
CA SER A 83 7.02 -9.88 -7.53
C SER A 83 6.86 -10.02 -6.01
N VAL A 84 6.63 -8.92 -5.29
CA VAL A 84 6.38 -8.96 -3.84
C VAL A 84 5.09 -9.74 -3.54
N ILE A 85 3.99 -9.45 -4.24
CA ILE A 85 2.70 -10.13 -4.02
C ILE A 85 2.80 -11.65 -4.30
N GLU A 86 3.49 -12.05 -5.35
CA GLU A 86 3.71 -13.46 -5.67
C GLU A 86 4.55 -14.16 -4.59
N SER A 87 5.51 -13.47 -4.00
CA SER A 87 6.37 -14.02 -2.96
C SER A 87 5.67 -14.15 -1.59
N VAL A 88 5.03 -13.09 -1.12
CA VAL A 88 4.53 -13.01 0.27
C VAL A 88 3.03 -12.85 0.42
N GLY A 89 2.31 -12.60 -0.66
CA GLY A 89 0.85 -12.40 -0.69
C GLY A 89 0.43 -10.95 -0.69
N GLU A 90 -0.86 -10.68 -0.42
CA GLU A 90 -1.44 -9.34 -0.40
C GLU A 90 -1.22 -8.63 0.94
N PRO A 91 -0.88 -7.34 0.95
CA PRO A 91 -0.71 -6.58 2.18
C PRO A 91 -2.07 -6.38 2.87
N VAL A 92 -2.13 -6.63 4.19
CA VAL A 92 -3.38 -6.55 4.98
C VAL A 92 -3.27 -5.63 6.19
N ALA A 93 -2.06 -5.30 6.62
CA ALA A 93 -1.83 -4.37 7.72
C ALA A 93 -0.40 -3.84 7.66
N TYR A 94 -0.18 -2.70 8.27
CA TYR A 94 1.14 -2.14 8.43
C TYR A 94 1.24 -1.35 9.74
N SER A 95 2.46 -1.20 10.24
CA SER A 95 2.77 -0.39 11.40
C SER A 95 4.17 0.20 11.29
N TYR A 96 4.34 1.41 11.78
CA TYR A 96 5.64 2.01 11.96
C TYR A 96 6.38 1.31 13.12
N ILE A 97 7.66 1.03 12.95
CA ILE A 97 8.51 0.44 13.98
C ILE A 97 9.43 1.50 14.57
N THR A 98 10.30 2.07 13.75
CA THR A 98 11.32 3.00 14.22
C THR A 98 11.91 3.81 13.07
N THR A 99 12.67 4.84 13.43
CA THR A 99 13.59 5.53 12.52
C THR A 99 15.00 5.45 13.07
N LEU A 100 15.95 5.26 12.17
CA LEU A 100 17.36 5.34 12.47
C LEU A 100 17.88 6.74 12.13
N GLU A 101 18.79 7.25 12.93
CA GLU A 101 19.50 8.50 12.63
C GLU A 101 20.82 8.20 11.91
N LEU A 102 20.92 8.64 10.67
CA LEU A 102 22.17 8.70 9.93
C LEU A 102 22.42 10.17 9.55
N ALA A 103 23.68 10.57 9.40
CA ALA A 103 24.03 11.95 9.10
C ALA A 103 23.25 12.49 7.88
N GLY A 104 22.21 13.29 8.14
CA GLY A 104 21.35 13.90 7.12
C GLY A 104 20.28 12.99 6.49
N PHE A 105 20.16 11.73 6.94
CA PHE A 105 19.16 10.78 6.46
C PHE A 105 18.44 10.08 7.61
N HIS A 106 17.18 9.77 7.39
CA HIS A 106 16.32 9.11 8.37
C HIS A 106 15.70 7.83 7.79
N PRO A 107 16.39 6.67 7.87
CA PRO A 107 15.79 5.39 7.51
C PRO A 107 14.62 5.06 8.43
N GLN A 108 13.41 5.02 7.88
CA GLN A 108 12.19 4.67 8.57
C GLN A 108 11.86 3.21 8.29
N ILE A 109 11.61 2.45 9.34
CA ILE A 109 11.31 1.03 9.27
C ILE A 109 9.83 0.82 9.56
N TRP A 110 9.16 0.18 8.63
CA TRP A 110 7.75 -0.17 8.71
C TRP A 110 7.59 -1.68 8.64
N LYS A 111 6.72 -2.24 9.42
CA LYS A 111 6.32 -3.63 9.33
C LYS A 111 5.07 -3.73 8.48
N VAL A 112 5.09 -4.57 7.45
CA VAL A 112 3.94 -4.85 6.59
C VAL A 112 3.56 -6.30 6.77
N ARG A 113 2.31 -6.56 7.11
CA ARG A 113 1.76 -7.91 7.22
C ARG A 113 1.04 -8.26 5.93
N PHE A 114 1.44 -9.39 5.36
CA PHE A 114 0.88 -9.93 4.13
C PHE A 114 0.04 -11.17 4.43
N ARG A 115 -0.93 -11.44 3.57
CA ARG A 115 -1.79 -12.59 3.63
C ARG A 115 -1.73 -13.37 2.32
N ARG A 116 -1.51 -14.67 2.42
CA ARG A 116 -1.51 -15.59 1.30
C ARG A 116 -2.44 -16.77 1.59
N TYR A 117 -3.08 -17.27 0.57
CA TYR A 117 -3.88 -18.49 0.64
C TYR A 117 -3.10 -19.66 0.02
N ASN A 118 -3.34 -20.89 0.50
CA ASN A 118 -2.90 -22.08 -0.23
C ASN A 118 -3.68 -22.23 -1.55
N VAL A 119 -3.26 -23.14 -2.42
CA VAL A 119 -3.84 -23.37 -3.75
C VAL A 119 -5.36 -23.57 -3.68
N ASN A 120 -5.86 -24.33 -2.71
CA ASN A 120 -7.28 -24.62 -2.55
C ASN A 120 -8.03 -23.58 -1.69
N ARG A 121 -7.38 -22.49 -1.29
CA ARG A 121 -7.92 -21.43 -0.41
C ARG A 121 -8.51 -21.91 0.92
N THR A 122 -8.11 -23.10 1.38
CA THR A 122 -8.57 -23.69 2.65
C THR A 122 -7.76 -23.23 3.85
N LYS A 123 -6.53 -22.73 3.62
CA LYS A 123 -5.66 -22.23 4.67
C LYS A 123 -5.13 -20.84 4.33
N THR A 124 -5.05 -20.02 5.36
CA THR A 124 -4.51 -18.66 5.29
C THR A 124 -3.16 -18.63 5.99
N PHE A 125 -2.17 -18.03 5.34
CA PHE A 125 -0.84 -17.80 5.89
C PHE A 125 -0.59 -16.30 5.99
N TYR A 126 0.16 -15.91 7.00
CA TYR A 126 0.59 -14.53 7.19
C TYR A 126 2.11 -14.48 7.20
N SER A 127 2.64 -13.45 6.55
CA SER A 127 4.07 -13.12 6.58
C SER A 127 4.23 -11.67 7.01
N GLU A 128 5.26 -11.37 7.75
CA GLU A 128 5.63 -10.00 8.10
C GLU A 128 6.96 -9.67 7.44
N VAL A 129 7.00 -8.55 6.74
CA VAL A 129 8.14 -8.09 5.97
C VAL A 129 8.43 -6.66 6.38
N LEU A 130 9.70 -6.29 6.45
CA LEU A 130 10.09 -4.93 6.73
C LEU A 130 10.11 -4.12 5.44
N PHE A 131 9.49 -2.97 5.46
CA PHE A 131 9.60 -1.96 4.42
C PHE A 131 10.43 -0.80 4.97
N LYS A 132 11.58 -0.56 4.36
CA LYS A 132 12.46 0.53 4.70
C LYS A 132 12.29 1.66 3.69
N VAL A 133 12.10 2.88 4.19
CA VAL A 133 12.12 4.10 3.40
C VAL A 133 13.21 5.00 3.99
N VAL A 134 14.12 5.45 3.16
CA VAL A 134 15.13 6.42 3.56
C VAL A 134 14.68 7.79 3.10
N THR A 135 14.50 8.69 4.04
CA THR A 135 14.16 10.09 3.80
C THR A 135 15.30 11.00 4.20
N GLY A 136 15.29 12.20 3.68
CA GLY A 136 16.19 13.27 4.05
C GLY A 136 15.55 14.62 3.73
N MET A 137 16.25 15.71 4.05
CA MET A 137 15.79 17.06 3.74
C MET A 137 16.59 17.63 2.57
N ALA A 138 15.91 17.88 1.44
CA ALA A 138 16.51 18.67 0.35
C ALA A 138 16.60 20.12 0.80
N ASP A 139 17.79 20.69 0.68
CA ASP A 139 18.05 22.09 1.01
C ASP A 139 17.50 22.55 2.38
N LYS A 140 17.37 21.62 3.34
CA LYS A 140 16.81 21.83 4.69
C LYS A 140 15.34 22.32 4.72
N LYS A 141 14.59 22.19 3.63
CA LYS A 141 13.22 22.67 3.53
C LYS A 141 12.22 21.57 3.24
N ASP A 142 12.50 20.75 2.23
CA ASP A 142 11.54 19.76 1.75
C ASP A 142 12.02 18.34 2.02
N ALA A 143 11.13 17.49 2.50
CA ALA A 143 11.41 16.08 2.69
C ALA A 143 11.49 15.37 1.32
N VAL A 144 12.51 14.54 1.13
CA VAL A 144 12.72 13.76 -0.09
C VAL A 144 12.94 12.28 0.25
N ILE A 145 12.52 11.39 -0.66
CA ILE A 145 12.80 9.96 -0.58
C ILE A 145 14.11 9.71 -1.34
N THR A 146 15.10 9.16 -0.64
CA THR A 146 16.40 8.80 -1.24
C THR A 146 16.55 7.31 -1.50
N GLY A 147 15.66 6.49 -0.94
CA GLY A 147 15.66 5.05 -1.18
C GLY A 147 14.50 4.34 -0.49
N PHE A 148 14.17 3.16 -1.00
CA PHE A 148 13.18 2.28 -0.39
C PHE A 148 13.45 0.82 -0.78
N ASN A 149 13.09 -0.12 0.10
CA ASN A 149 13.15 -1.55 -0.19
C ASN A 149 12.31 -2.37 0.79
N PHE A 150 11.89 -3.57 0.37
CA PHE A 150 11.41 -4.64 1.24
C PHE A 150 12.58 -5.55 1.67
N GLN A 151 12.57 -6.01 2.92
CA GLN A 151 13.59 -6.88 3.53
C GLN A 151 12.94 -8.06 4.24
#